data_4f512da2717b86e7227d05065a746b16
#
_entry.id   4f512da2717b86e7227d05065a746b16
#
_cell.length_a   1.000
_cell.length_b   1.000
_cell.length_c   1.000
_cell.angle_alpha   90.00
_cell.angle_beta   90.00
_cell.angle_gamma   90.00
#
_symmetry.space_group_name_H-M   'P 1'
#
loop_
_entity.id
_entity.type
_entity.pdbx_description
1 polymer ?
#
loop_
_entity_poly.entity_id
_entity_poly.type
_entity_poly.pdbx_seq_one_letter_code
_entity_poly.pdbx_strand_id
1 'polypeptide(L)'
;MLNTSIDNLTMEETINNIDSVIKKGSQLHHVVVNAGKIVAMQTDLKLRKSVNESDLINADGQAVVWASKLLGKPLKERVAGIDLMVNLIELAHQKNYKVYFFGAQEDNVKTVVRMYSEQYSSKIIAGYRNGYFKKGEEQDIAREIANSGANMLFVAISSPTKENFLFENRDLLNKVNFIMGVGGSFDVVSGKVKRAPIWMQNSGLEWFYRLVQEPKRMWKRYLIGNYKFIKLVLVEKLGI
;
A
#
# COMPACT_ATOMS: atom_id res chain seq x y z
N MET A 1 -15.21 -2.51 -10.51
CA MET A 1 -14.81 -3.70 -11.28
C MET A 1 -14.42 -4.80 -10.30
N LEU A 2 -14.78 -6.05 -10.56
CA LEU A 2 -14.41 -7.21 -9.72
C LEU A 2 -14.74 -7.00 -8.22
N ASN A 3 -15.93 -6.46 -7.93
CA ASN A 3 -16.43 -6.13 -6.58
C ASN A 3 -15.57 -5.11 -5.81
N THR A 4 -14.83 -4.24 -6.52
CA THR A 4 -14.00 -3.20 -5.91
C THR A 4 -14.19 -1.88 -6.63
N SER A 5 -14.40 -0.80 -5.90
CA SER A 5 -14.29 0.57 -6.41
C SER A 5 -12.82 0.93 -6.49
N ILE A 6 -12.33 1.31 -7.67
CA ILE A 6 -10.96 1.77 -7.86
C ILE A 6 -11.02 3.20 -8.37
N ASP A 7 -10.32 4.09 -7.69
CA ASP A 7 -10.27 5.50 -8.05
C ASP A 7 -9.40 5.71 -9.29
N ASN A 8 -9.96 6.43 -10.27
CA ASN A 8 -9.31 6.68 -11.54
C ASN A 8 -8.46 7.96 -11.47
N LEU A 9 -7.41 7.91 -10.65
CA LEU A 9 -6.48 9.00 -10.42
C LEU A 9 -5.08 8.64 -10.92
N THR A 10 -4.33 9.65 -11.38
CA THR A 10 -2.89 9.52 -11.62
C THR A 10 -2.11 9.56 -10.30
N MET A 11 -0.80 9.29 -10.35
CA MET A 11 0.09 9.45 -9.21
C MET A 11 0.04 10.88 -8.67
N GLU A 12 0.13 11.86 -9.55
CA GLU A 12 0.10 13.28 -9.20
C GLU A 12 -1.25 13.69 -8.59
N GLU A 13 -2.37 13.29 -9.21
CA GLU A 13 -3.71 13.55 -8.68
C GLU A 13 -3.91 12.90 -7.30
N THR A 14 -3.36 11.70 -7.09
CA THR A 14 -3.39 10.99 -5.80
C THR A 14 -2.61 11.77 -4.74
N ILE A 15 -1.39 12.21 -5.03
CA ILE A 15 -0.55 13.01 -4.11
C ILE A 15 -1.24 14.33 -3.76
N ASN A 16 -1.79 15.03 -4.75
CA ASN A 16 -2.48 16.31 -4.54
C ASN A 16 -3.75 16.16 -3.68
N ASN A 17 -4.49 15.06 -3.85
CA ASN A 17 -5.64 14.75 -3.00
C ASN A 17 -5.19 14.52 -1.55
N ILE A 18 -4.14 13.73 -1.33
CA ILE A 18 -3.61 13.45 0.00
C ILE A 18 -3.10 14.75 0.68
N ASP A 19 -2.34 15.59 -0.03
CA ASP A 19 -1.86 16.88 0.49
C ASP A 19 -3.04 17.78 0.90
N SER A 20 -4.10 17.82 0.08
CA SER A 20 -5.32 18.59 0.40
C SER A 20 -6.00 18.10 1.67
N VAL A 21 -6.09 16.77 1.87
CA VAL A 21 -6.70 16.18 3.07
C VAL A 21 -5.87 16.48 4.32
N ILE A 22 -4.55 16.36 4.25
CA ILE A 22 -3.65 16.69 5.37
C ILE A 22 -3.79 18.17 5.76
N LYS A 23 -3.81 19.09 4.77
CA LYS A 23 -3.98 20.54 5.03
C LYS A 23 -5.32 20.88 5.69
N LYS A 24 -6.37 20.11 5.39
CA LYS A 24 -7.70 20.29 6.02
C LYS A 24 -7.79 19.66 7.42
N GLY A 25 -6.74 18.96 7.87
CA GLY A 25 -6.77 18.23 9.14
C GLY A 25 -7.70 17.02 9.17
N SER A 26 -8.16 16.56 8.00
CA SER A 26 -9.02 15.38 7.87
C SER A 26 -8.19 14.11 7.79
N GLN A 27 -8.83 12.93 7.96
CA GLN A 27 -8.18 11.63 7.78
C GLN A 27 -8.53 11.04 6.41
N LEU A 28 -7.55 10.37 5.78
CA LEU A 28 -7.71 9.57 4.57
C LEU A 28 -7.05 8.20 4.73
N HIS A 29 -7.85 7.14 4.62
CA HIS A 29 -7.36 5.77 4.56
C HIS A 29 -7.18 5.34 3.11
N HIS A 30 -5.95 5.07 2.73
CA HIS A 30 -5.56 4.67 1.38
C HIS A 30 -5.20 3.18 1.30
N VAL A 31 -5.69 2.54 0.25
CA VAL A 31 -5.35 1.14 -0.08
C VAL A 31 -4.96 1.02 -1.54
N VAL A 32 -3.97 0.20 -1.83
CA VAL A 32 -3.69 -0.24 -3.20
C VAL A 32 -4.20 -1.66 -3.44
N VAL A 33 -4.72 -1.91 -4.64
CA VAL A 33 -5.17 -3.22 -5.07
C VAL A 33 -4.35 -3.74 -6.25
N ASN A 34 -4.07 -5.04 -6.22
CA ASN A 34 -3.43 -5.77 -7.32
C ASN A 34 -4.22 -7.07 -7.59
N ALA A 35 -3.87 -7.79 -8.66
CA ALA A 35 -4.55 -9.02 -9.04
C ALA A 35 -4.69 -10.03 -7.88
N GLY A 36 -3.63 -10.24 -7.11
CA GLY A 36 -3.65 -11.17 -5.97
C GLY A 36 -4.61 -10.73 -4.85
N LYS A 37 -4.66 -9.43 -4.54
CA LYS A 37 -5.57 -8.89 -3.52
C LYS A 37 -7.02 -8.97 -4.00
N ILE A 38 -7.31 -8.63 -5.25
CA ILE A 38 -8.66 -8.76 -5.83
C ILE A 38 -9.14 -10.21 -5.78
N VAL A 39 -8.28 -11.18 -6.10
CA VAL A 39 -8.61 -12.62 -5.98
C VAL A 39 -8.88 -13.01 -4.53
N ALA A 40 -8.05 -12.58 -3.58
CA ALA A 40 -8.26 -12.88 -2.16
C ALA A 40 -9.58 -12.30 -1.64
N MET A 41 -9.96 -11.11 -2.06
CA MET A 41 -11.23 -10.46 -1.69
C MET A 41 -12.47 -11.22 -2.16
N GLN A 42 -12.36 -12.17 -3.12
CA GLN A 42 -13.53 -12.97 -3.52
C GLN A 42 -13.97 -13.94 -2.44
N THR A 43 -13.06 -14.37 -1.57
CA THR A 43 -13.33 -15.36 -0.50
C THR A 43 -13.15 -14.78 0.91
N ASP A 44 -12.27 -13.79 1.07
CA ASP A 44 -12.02 -13.10 2.35
C ASP A 44 -12.92 -11.85 2.45
N LEU A 45 -14.10 -12.02 3.06
CA LEU A 45 -15.09 -10.95 3.22
C LEU A 45 -14.59 -9.82 4.14
N LYS A 46 -13.75 -10.14 5.14
CA LYS A 46 -13.17 -9.13 6.03
C LYS A 46 -12.18 -8.24 5.27
N LEU A 47 -11.30 -8.86 4.49
CA LEU A 47 -10.39 -8.12 3.61
C LEU A 47 -11.18 -7.27 2.59
N ARG A 48 -12.23 -7.83 1.97
CA ARG A 48 -13.08 -7.09 1.03
C ARG A 48 -13.70 -5.86 1.69
N LYS A 49 -14.24 -6.00 2.89
CA LYS A 49 -14.80 -4.90 3.66
C LYS A 49 -13.74 -3.85 3.96
N SER A 50 -12.60 -4.25 4.52
CA SER A 50 -11.48 -3.34 4.85
C SER A 50 -11.00 -2.53 3.64
N VAL A 51 -10.97 -3.15 2.45
CA VAL A 51 -10.56 -2.47 1.21
C VAL A 51 -11.65 -1.54 0.71
N ASN A 52 -12.90 -1.99 0.60
CA ASN A 52 -13.98 -1.20 -0.02
C ASN A 52 -14.47 -0.03 0.87
N GLU A 53 -14.20 -0.07 2.17
CA GLU A 53 -14.48 1.04 3.10
C GLU A 53 -13.29 2.00 3.27
N SER A 54 -12.22 1.83 2.48
CA SER A 54 -11.14 2.82 2.40
C SER A 54 -11.58 4.03 1.59
N ASP A 55 -11.04 5.20 1.92
CA ASP A 55 -11.42 6.48 1.28
C ASP A 55 -10.85 6.65 -0.12
N LEU A 56 -9.71 5.98 -0.40
CA LEU A 56 -8.99 6.06 -1.67
C LEU A 56 -8.36 4.72 -2.03
N ILE A 57 -8.69 4.19 -3.21
CA ILE A 57 -8.26 2.87 -3.67
C ILE A 57 -7.58 2.99 -5.03
N ASN A 58 -6.27 2.82 -5.11
CA ASN A 58 -5.53 2.85 -6.37
C ASN A 58 -5.13 1.45 -6.88
N ALA A 59 -4.92 1.36 -8.20
CA ALA A 59 -4.40 0.16 -8.85
C ALA A 59 -2.86 0.10 -8.79
N ASP A 60 -2.30 -0.81 -7.98
CA ASP A 60 -0.84 -1.03 -7.88
C ASP A 60 -0.31 -1.98 -8.98
N GLY A 61 -1.14 -2.90 -9.45
CA GLY A 61 -0.74 -3.91 -10.42
C GLY A 61 -1.06 -3.54 -11.87
N GLN A 62 -0.10 -3.66 -12.79
CA GLN A 62 -0.34 -3.43 -14.22
C GLN A 62 -1.47 -4.31 -14.77
N ALA A 63 -1.61 -5.55 -14.28
CA ALA A 63 -2.70 -6.44 -14.65
C ALA A 63 -4.09 -5.86 -14.35
N VAL A 64 -4.23 -5.06 -13.29
CA VAL A 64 -5.49 -4.38 -12.93
C VAL A 64 -5.80 -3.28 -13.94
N VAL A 65 -4.79 -2.52 -14.39
CA VAL A 65 -4.92 -1.50 -15.43
C VAL A 65 -5.30 -2.14 -16.78
N TRP A 66 -4.71 -3.27 -17.14
CA TRP A 66 -5.10 -3.99 -18.35
C TRP A 66 -6.54 -4.53 -18.28
N ALA A 67 -6.91 -5.11 -17.14
CA ALA A 67 -8.27 -5.60 -16.91
C ALA A 67 -9.30 -4.47 -16.98
N SER A 68 -9.01 -3.28 -16.45
CA SER A 68 -9.90 -2.12 -16.51
C SER A 68 -10.21 -1.69 -17.96
N LYS A 69 -9.18 -1.71 -18.82
CA LYS A 69 -9.35 -1.43 -20.26
C LYS A 69 -10.22 -2.49 -20.95
N LEU A 70 -9.96 -3.79 -20.64
CA LEU A 70 -10.75 -4.89 -21.20
C LEU A 70 -12.22 -4.84 -20.78
N LEU A 71 -12.50 -4.39 -19.55
CA LEU A 71 -13.86 -4.25 -19.00
C LEU A 71 -14.56 -2.93 -19.41
N GLY A 72 -13.93 -2.10 -20.26
CA GLY A 72 -14.53 -0.84 -20.71
C GLY A 72 -14.55 0.27 -19.66
N LYS A 73 -13.74 0.15 -18.60
CA LYS A 73 -13.60 1.13 -17.51
C LYS A 73 -12.12 1.49 -17.32
N PRO A 74 -11.47 2.13 -18.33
CA PRO A 74 -10.03 2.33 -18.33
C PRO A 74 -9.56 3.20 -17.18
N LEU A 75 -8.57 2.72 -16.43
CA LEU A 75 -7.82 3.50 -15.46
C LEU A 75 -6.73 4.30 -16.19
N LYS A 76 -6.48 5.52 -15.70
CA LYS A 76 -5.47 6.45 -16.25
C LYS A 76 -4.08 5.83 -16.22
N GLU A 77 -3.67 5.33 -15.05
CA GLU A 77 -2.36 4.72 -14.87
C GLU A 77 -2.31 3.76 -13.67
N ARG A 78 -1.17 3.12 -13.52
CA ARG A 78 -0.82 2.34 -12.34
C ARG A 78 -0.22 3.24 -11.26
N VAL A 79 -0.84 3.30 -10.10
CA VAL A 79 -0.28 3.98 -8.91
C VAL A 79 0.36 2.92 -8.02
N ALA A 80 1.67 2.70 -8.20
CA ALA A 80 2.40 1.72 -7.40
C ALA A 80 2.60 2.20 -5.96
N GLY A 81 2.24 1.35 -4.99
CA GLY A 81 2.27 1.73 -3.57
C GLY A 81 3.63 2.15 -3.05
N ILE A 82 4.71 1.52 -3.54
CA ILE A 82 6.07 1.93 -3.16
C ILE A 82 6.44 3.30 -3.71
N ASP A 83 6.06 3.62 -4.96
CA ASP A 83 6.34 4.91 -5.58
C ASP A 83 5.54 6.02 -4.91
N LEU A 84 4.26 5.74 -4.60
CA LEU A 84 3.44 6.68 -3.83
C LEU A 84 4.04 6.96 -2.45
N MET A 85 4.51 5.93 -1.73
CA MET A 85 5.19 6.11 -0.43
C MET A 85 6.42 7.01 -0.56
N VAL A 86 7.30 6.77 -1.55
CA VAL A 86 8.51 7.56 -1.75
C VAL A 86 8.18 9.02 -2.05
N ASN A 87 7.23 9.27 -2.97
CA ASN A 87 6.80 10.63 -3.31
C ASN A 87 6.14 11.35 -2.12
N LEU A 88 5.38 10.63 -1.29
CA LEU A 88 4.76 11.21 -0.09
C LEU A 88 5.78 11.54 1.02
N ILE A 89 6.87 10.78 1.13
CA ILE A 89 7.96 11.11 2.05
C ILE A 89 8.72 12.35 1.58
N GLU A 90 8.95 12.50 0.27
CA GLU A 90 9.49 13.74 -0.31
C GLU A 90 8.56 14.92 -0.05
N LEU A 91 7.25 14.75 -0.27
CA LEU A 91 6.24 15.78 0.06
C LEU A 91 6.27 16.13 1.56
N ALA A 92 6.43 15.13 2.43
CA ALA A 92 6.53 15.35 3.89
C ALA A 92 7.72 16.25 4.23
N HIS A 93 8.87 16.07 3.56
CA HIS A 93 10.01 16.97 3.72
C HIS A 93 9.68 18.38 3.25
N GLN A 94 9.11 18.54 2.05
CA GLN A 94 8.78 19.84 1.46
C GLN A 94 7.73 20.62 2.27
N LYS A 95 6.79 19.93 2.92
CA LYS A 95 5.66 20.53 3.68
C LYS A 95 5.82 20.47 5.19
N ASN A 96 6.95 19.95 5.69
CA ASN A 96 7.19 19.73 7.12
C ASN A 96 6.15 18.82 7.78
N TYR A 97 5.60 17.84 7.05
CA TYR A 97 4.78 16.78 7.63
C TYR A 97 5.66 15.73 8.32
N LYS A 98 5.10 15.07 9.32
CA LYS A 98 5.76 14.01 10.07
C LYS A 98 5.25 12.64 9.67
N VAL A 99 6.16 11.68 9.55
CA VAL A 99 5.91 10.32 9.09
C VAL A 99 6.20 9.32 10.20
N TYR A 100 5.27 8.37 10.42
CA TYR A 100 5.49 7.21 11.27
C TYR A 100 5.66 5.95 10.42
N PHE A 101 6.70 5.15 10.70
CA PHE A 101 7.01 3.92 10.01
C PHE A 101 6.68 2.71 10.90
N PHE A 102 5.66 1.93 10.53
CA PHE A 102 5.25 0.75 11.29
C PHE A 102 5.36 -0.51 10.45
N GLY A 103 6.10 -1.50 10.90
CA GLY A 103 6.19 -2.79 10.20
C GLY A 103 7.61 -3.24 9.89
N ALA A 104 7.70 -4.31 9.09
CA ALA A 104 8.94 -5.02 8.77
C ALA A 104 9.69 -5.55 10.01
N GLN A 105 10.91 -6.10 9.79
CA GLN A 105 11.82 -6.46 10.88
C GLN A 105 12.47 -5.20 11.46
N GLU A 106 12.92 -5.28 12.72
CA GLU A 106 13.51 -4.16 13.45
C GLU A 106 14.65 -3.48 12.67
N ASP A 107 15.58 -4.28 12.15
CA ASP A 107 16.72 -3.74 11.39
C ASP A 107 16.31 -3.07 10.09
N ASN A 108 15.24 -3.58 9.44
CA ASN A 108 14.75 -3.01 8.19
C ASN A 108 14.07 -1.65 8.44
N VAL A 109 13.19 -1.56 9.43
CA VAL A 109 12.52 -0.29 9.73
C VAL A 109 13.50 0.76 10.24
N LYS A 110 14.49 0.38 11.06
CA LYS A 110 15.59 1.28 11.47
C LYS A 110 16.40 1.78 10.29
N THR A 111 16.70 0.89 9.33
CA THR A 111 17.42 1.27 8.11
C THR A 111 16.62 2.27 7.27
N VAL A 112 15.32 2.04 7.09
CA VAL A 112 14.42 2.97 6.38
C VAL A 112 14.42 4.35 7.05
N VAL A 113 14.27 4.39 8.38
CA VAL A 113 14.27 5.64 9.16
C VAL A 113 15.60 6.37 9.02
N ARG A 114 16.73 5.64 9.15
CA ARG A 114 18.06 6.23 8.97
C ARG A 114 18.22 6.84 7.58
N MET A 115 17.90 6.08 6.51
CA MET A 115 18.03 6.54 5.12
C MET A 115 17.24 7.82 4.87
N TYR A 116 15.98 7.89 5.30
CA TYR A 116 15.18 9.09 5.10
C TYR A 116 15.57 10.25 6.01
N SER A 117 16.10 9.96 7.21
CA SER A 117 16.68 10.99 8.07
C SER A 117 17.95 11.62 7.47
N GLU A 118 18.79 10.80 6.84
CA GLU A 118 20.01 11.25 6.13
C GLU A 118 19.67 11.98 4.82
N GLN A 119 18.71 11.46 4.06
CA GLN A 119 18.31 12.02 2.76
C GLN A 119 17.58 13.36 2.89
N TYR A 120 16.74 13.52 3.88
CA TYR A 120 15.90 14.70 4.06
C TYR A 120 16.16 15.41 5.40
N SER A 121 15.68 14.83 6.51
CA SER A 121 15.89 15.34 7.86
C SER A 121 15.26 14.39 8.89
N SER A 122 15.90 14.26 10.06
CA SER A 122 15.28 13.56 11.20
C SER A 122 13.99 14.24 11.71
N LYS A 123 13.77 15.50 11.37
CA LYS A 123 12.56 16.27 11.78
C LYS A 123 11.27 15.72 11.15
N ILE A 124 11.35 15.05 9.98
CA ILE A 124 10.18 14.45 9.35
C ILE A 124 9.79 13.11 9.99
N ILE A 125 10.60 12.55 10.89
CA ILE A 125 10.33 11.28 11.54
C ILE A 125 9.55 11.53 12.83
N ALA A 126 8.29 11.08 12.87
CA ALA A 126 7.47 11.10 14.09
C ALA A 126 7.80 9.92 15.01
N GLY A 127 8.18 8.78 14.42
CA GLY A 127 8.52 7.58 15.15
C GLY A 127 8.56 6.36 14.23
N TYR A 128 8.92 5.23 14.82
CA TYR A 128 8.89 3.96 14.11
C TYR A 128 8.66 2.79 15.08
N ARG A 129 8.14 1.68 14.55
CA ARG A 129 7.98 0.41 15.28
C ARG A 129 8.10 -0.75 14.30
N ASN A 130 8.69 -1.86 14.72
CA ASN A 130 8.67 -3.09 13.91
C ASN A 130 7.27 -3.72 13.84
N GLY A 131 7.08 -4.64 12.88
CA GLY A 131 5.79 -5.26 12.61
C GLY A 131 5.49 -6.52 13.44
N TYR A 132 6.27 -6.82 14.47
CA TYR A 132 6.10 -7.99 15.32
C TYR A 132 5.47 -7.59 16.64
N PHE A 133 4.24 -8.01 16.86
CA PHE A 133 3.47 -7.74 18.07
C PHE A 133 2.56 -8.93 18.39
N LYS A 134 2.13 -9.02 19.63
CA LYS A 134 1.20 -10.06 20.10
C LYS A 134 -0.23 -9.65 19.79
N LYS A 135 -1.09 -10.65 19.61
CA LYS A 135 -2.52 -10.43 19.48
C LYS A 135 -3.06 -9.71 20.72
N GLY A 136 -3.78 -8.63 20.51
CA GLY A 136 -4.33 -7.77 21.56
C GLY A 136 -3.54 -6.48 21.79
N GLU A 137 -2.33 -6.34 21.24
CA GLU A 137 -1.52 -5.11 21.33
C GLU A 137 -1.91 -4.06 20.26
N GLU A 138 -2.78 -4.43 19.31
CA GLU A 138 -3.10 -3.60 18.13
C GLU A 138 -3.63 -2.22 18.50
N GLN A 139 -4.50 -2.15 19.51
CA GLN A 139 -5.07 -0.87 19.96
C GLN A 139 -4.04 0.02 20.68
N ASP A 140 -3.15 -0.57 21.47
CA ASP A 140 -2.10 0.20 22.16
C ASP A 140 -1.09 0.75 21.16
N ILE A 141 -0.74 -0.04 20.14
CA ILE A 141 0.09 0.39 19.01
C ILE A 141 -0.59 1.54 18.26
N ALA A 142 -1.90 1.44 17.99
CA ALA A 142 -2.64 2.50 17.32
C ALA A 142 -2.67 3.79 18.14
N ARG A 143 -2.83 3.71 19.48
CA ARG A 143 -2.75 4.87 20.38
C ARG A 143 -1.35 5.48 20.42
N GLU A 144 -0.30 4.65 20.47
CA GLU A 144 1.10 5.11 20.38
C GLU A 144 1.32 5.92 19.11
N ILE A 145 0.91 5.37 17.96
CA ILE A 145 1.03 6.02 16.65
C ILE A 145 0.23 7.34 16.62
N ALA A 146 -1.01 7.34 17.10
CA ALA A 146 -1.86 8.53 17.13
C ALA A 146 -1.29 9.66 18.01
N ASN A 147 -0.57 9.31 19.06
CA ASN A 147 0.06 10.29 19.97
C ASN A 147 1.47 10.71 19.54
N SER A 148 2.02 10.14 18.46
CA SER A 148 3.35 10.49 17.95
C SER A 148 3.43 11.87 17.27
N GLY A 149 2.29 12.46 16.93
CA GLY A 149 2.19 13.68 16.13
C GLY A 149 2.45 13.46 14.64
N ALA A 150 2.36 12.22 14.15
CA ALA A 150 2.49 11.90 12.74
C ALA A 150 1.33 12.44 11.92
N ASN A 151 1.63 13.01 10.75
CA ASN A 151 0.63 13.32 9.72
C ASN A 151 0.39 12.13 8.80
N MET A 152 1.41 11.31 8.56
CA MET A 152 1.37 10.14 7.68
C MET A 152 1.83 8.88 8.40
N LEU A 153 1.11 7.78 8.20
CA LEU A 153 1.46 6.44 8.69
C LEU A 153 1.64 5.49 7.51
N PHE A 154 2.79 4.85 7.42
CA PHE A 154 3.05 3.74 6.50
C PHE A 154 3.16 2.42 7.24
N VAL A 155 2.34 1.43 6.84
CA VAL A 155 2.28 0.11 7.49
C VAL A 155 2.86 -0.97 6.58
N ALA A 156 4.05 -1.45 6.91
CA ALA A 156 4.80 -2.48 6.19
C ALA A 156 4.59 -3.88 6.80
N ILE A 157 3.35 -4.32 6.87
CA ILE A 157 2.93 -5.65 7.34
C ILE A 157 2.28 -6.40 6.17
N SER A 158 2.24 -7.73 6.23
CA SER A 158 1.64 -8.55 5.18
C SER A 158 0.11 -8.38 5.12
N SER A 159 -0.47 -8.51 3.92
CA SER A 159 -1.92 -8.62 3.73
C SER A 159 -2.40 -10.03 4.18
N PRO A 160 -3.56 -10.18 4.83
CA PRO A 160 -4.57 -9.16 5.11
C PRO A 160 -4.37 -8.40 6.43
N THR A 161 -3.33 -8.72 7.22
CA THR A 161 -3.14 -8.18 8.59
C THR A 161 -3.08 -6.65 8.61
N LYS A 162 -2.37 -6.02 7.66
CA LYS A 162 -2.27 -4.55 7.62
C LYS A 162 -3.61 -3.86 7.30
N GLU A 163 -4.38 -4.43 6.36
CA GLU A 163 -5.69 -3.90 6.02
C GLU A 163 -6.64 -3.98 7.22
N ASN A 164 -6.64 -5.13 7.89
CA ASN A 164 -7.45 -5.32 9.10
C ASN A 164 -7.00 -4.39 10.23
N PHE A 165 -5.69 -4.25 10.47
CA PHE A 165 -5.17 -3.34 11.48
C PHE A 165 -5.62 -1.89 11.23
N LEU A 166 -5.44 -1.37 10.01
CA LEU A 166 -5.82 -0.01 9.66
C LEU A 166 -7.34 0.20 9.73
N PHE A 167 -8.11 -0.77 9.29
CA PHE A 167 -9.56 -0.71 9.31
C PHE A 167 -10.12 -0.75 10.73
N GLU A 168 -9.67 -1.70 11.56
CA GLU A 168 -10.19 -1.90 12.92
C GLU A 168 -9.75 -0.82 13.90
N ASN A 169 -8.62 -0.16 13.65
CA ASN A 169 -8.09 0.89 14.51
C ASN A 169 -8.22 2.30 13.90
N ARG A 170 -9.03 2.46 12.85
CA ARG A 170 -9.19 3.74 12.15
C ARG A 170 -9.56 4.88 13.09
N ASP A 171 -10.51 4.65 13.99
CA ASP A 171 -10.98 5.67 14.94
C ASP A 171 -9.89 6.05 15.97
N LEU A 172 -9.07 5.09 16.40
CA LEU A 172 -7.93 5.35 17.27
C LEU A 172 -6.82 6.14 16.56
N LEU A 173 -6.68 5.95 15.24
CA LEU A 173 -5.71 6.62 14.38
C LEU A 173 -6.20 7.99 13.87
N ASN A 174 -7.33 8.53 14.36
CA ASN A 174 -7.99 9.73 13.85
C ASN A 174 -7.14 11.01 13.88
N LYS A 175 -6.07 11.03 14.68
CA LYS A 175 -5.09 12.13 14.72
C LYS A 175 -4.06 12.06 13.58
N VAL A 176 -3.98 10.93 12.86
CA VAL A 176 -3.10 10.75 11.70
C VAL A 176 -3.89 11.03 10.44
N ASN A 177 -3.47 12.01 9.67
CA ASN A 177 -4.23 12.49 8.51
C ASN A 177 -4.21 11.52 7.33
N PHE A 178 -3.13 10.78 7.13
CA PHE A 178 -2.99 9.81 6.04
C PHE A 178 -2.47 8.48 6.56
N ILE A 179 -3.21 7.40 6.26
CA ILE A 179 -2.82 6.04 6.65
C ILE A 179 -2.80 5.12 5.44
N MET A 180 -1.69 4.40 5.24
CA MET A 180 -1.46 3.55 4.07
C MET A 180 -0.72 2.26 4.40
N GLY A 181 -1.23 1.14 3.89
CA GLY A 181 -0.55 -0.14 3.93
C GLY A 181 0.41 -0.33 2.75
N VAL A 182 1.71 -0.40 3.00
CA VAL A 182 2.76 -0.49 1.97
C VAL A 182 3.38 -1.87 1.81
N GLY A 183 3.04 -2.84 2.69
CA GLY A 183 3.52 -4.23 2.59
C GLY A 183 5.05 -4.33 2.59
N GLY A 184 5.63 -4.96 1.56
CA GLY A 184 7.08 -5.19 1.45
C GLY A 184 7.90 -3.97 1.01
N SER A 185 7.37 -2.77 1.00
CA SER A 185 8.10 -1.59 0.51
C SER A 185 9.32 -1.25 1.38
N PHE A 186 9.26 -1.51 2.69
CA PHE A 186 10.42 -1.28 3.57
C PHE A 186 11.57 -2.23 3.27
N ASP A 187 11.30 -3.48 2.86
CA ASP A 187 12.34 -4.43 2.46
C ASP A 187 13.03 -3.98 1.16
N VAL A 188 12.31 -3.31 0.27
CA VAL A 188 12.87 -2.76 -0.96
C VAL A 188 13.68 -1.50 -0.67
N VAL A 189 13.13 -0.56 0.10
CA VAL A 189 13.81 0.70 0.45
C VAL A 189 15.08 0.46 1.27
N SER A 190 15.03 -0.48 2.23
CA SER A 190 16.22 -0.86 3.02
C SER A 190 17.29 -1.61 2.21
N GLY A 191 17.02 -1.94 0.94
CA GLY A 191 17.94 -2.68 0.08
C GLY A 191 17.99 -4.19 0.33
N LYS A 192 17.17 -4.73 1.25
CA LYS A 192 17.06 -6.17 1.51
C LYS A 192 16.53 -6.95 0.31
N VAL A 193 15.59 -6.35 -0.42
CA VAL A 193 15.02 -6.91 -1.64
C VAL A 193 15.29 -5.95 -2.79
N LYS A 194 15.89 -6.45 -3.87
CA LYS A 194 16.15 -5.63 -5.07
C LYS A 194 14.85 -5.40 -5.83
N ARG A 195 14.61 -4.15 -6.21
CA ARG A 195 13.49 -3.81 -7.10
C ARG A 195 13.82 -4.19 -8.54
N ALA A 196 12.81 -4.52 -9.33
CA ALA A 196 12.96 -4.79 -10.75
C ALA A 196 13.58 -3.57 -11.47
N PRO A 197 14.37 -3.78 -12.53
CA PRO A 197 14.84 -2.69 -13.38
C PRO A 197 13.66 -1.86 -13.93
N ILE A 198 13.89 -0.58 -14.20
CA ILE A 198 12.83 0.36 -14.62
C ILE A 198 12.08 -0.13 -15.86
N TRP A 199 12.80 -0.69 -16.85
CA TRP A 199 12.15 -1.22 -18.06
C TRP A 199 11.15 -2.37 -17.74
N MET A 200 11.46 -3.23 -16.76
CA MET A 200 10.54 -4.29 -16.31
C MET A 200 9.33 -3.72 -15.54
N GLN A 201 9.56 -2.67 -14.74
CA GLN A 201 8.47 -1.97 -14.05
C GLN A 201 7.51 -1.35 -15.06
N ASN A 202 8.03 -0.64 -16.06
CA ASN A 202 7.24 0.01 -17.12
C ASN A 202 6.52 -0.99 -18.03
N SER A 203 7.11 -2.18 -18.24
CA SER A 203 6.50 -3.26 -19.02
C SER A 203 5.52 -4.13 -18.21
N GLY A 204 5.29 -3.81 -16.92
CA GLY A 204 4.41 -4.62 -16.07
C GLY A 204 4.99 -5.99 -15.67
N LEU A 205 6.30 -6.20 -15.82
CA LEU A 205 7.00 -7.45 -15.53
C LEU A 205 7.63 -7.49 -14.13
N GLU A 206 7.35 -6.54 -13.26
CA GLU A 206 7.87 -6.50 -11.89
C GLU A 206 7.53 -7.77 -11.09
N TRP A 207 6.34 -8.34 -11.31
CA TRP A 207 5.92 -9.58 -10.70
C TRP A 207 6.80 -10.78 -11.12
N PHE A 208 7.24 -10.81 -12.38
CA PHE A 208 8.12 -11.87 -12.90
C PHE A 208 9.51 -11.77 -12.29
N TYR A 209 10.05 -10.56 -12.17
CA TYR A 209 11.33 -10.33 -11.49
C TYR A 209 11.30 -10.83 -10.04
N ARG A 210 10.22 -10.54 -9.31
CA ARG A 210 10.03 -11.06 -7.95
C ARG A 210 9.89 -12.58 -7.90
N LEU A 211 9.24 -13.17 -8.90
CA LEU A 211 9.14 -14.63 -8.99
C LEU A 211 10.52 -15.27 -9.15
N VAL A 212 11.41 -14.69 -9.95
CA VAL A 212 12.80 -15.17 -10.14
C VAL A 212 13.62 -15.03 -8.87
N GLN A 213 13.46 -13.93 -8.12
CA GLN A 213 14.19 -13.74 -6.86
C GLN A 213 13.73 -14.67 -5.73
N GLU A 214 12.42 -14.91 -5.62
CA GLU A 214 11.82 -15.69 -4.52
C GLU A 214 10.86 -16.77 -5.07
N PRO A 215 11.32 -17.74 -5.88
CA PRO A 215 10.45 -18.67 -6.59
C PRO A 215 9.57 -19.49 -5.66
N LYS A 216 10.15 -20.05 -4.57
CA LYS A 216 9.41 -20.87 -3.60
C LYS A 216 8.24 -20.13 -2.94
N ARG A 217 8.39 -18.82 -2.67
CA ARG A 217 7.38 -17.98 -2.02
C ARG A 217 6.36 -17.46 -3.01
N MET A 218 6.78 -17.15 -4.25
CA MET A 218 5.96 -16.37 -5.19
C MET A 218 5.23 -17.19 -6.25
N TRP A 219 5.67 -18.42 -6.58
CA TRP A 219 5.08 -19.19 -7.67
C TRP A 219 3.57 -19.44 -7.51
N LYS A 220 3.12 -19.91 -6.32
CA LYS A 220 1.70 -20.13 -6.06
C LYS A 220 0.90 -18.83 -6.16
N ARG A 221 1.46 -17.75 -5.61
CA ARG A 221 0.83 -16.44 -5.61
C ARG A 221 0.63 -15.91 -7.04
N TYR A 222 1.64 -16.05 -7.90
CA TYR A 222 1.58 -15.50 -9.24
C TYR A 222 0.89 -16.44 -10.24
N LEU A 223 1.25 -17.73 -10.32
CA LEU A 223 0.64 -18.61 -11.29
C LEU A 223 -0.84 -18.88 -10.97
N ILE A 224 -1.14 -19.29 -9.75
CA ILE A 224 -2.53 -19.57 -9.36
C ILE A 224 -3.33 -18.26 -9.24
N GLY A 225 -2.73 -17.21 -8.67
CA GLY A 225 -3.38 -15.92 -8.49
C GLY A 225 -3.72 -15.25 -9.82
N ASN A 226 -2.77 -15.21 -10.78
CA ASN A 226 -3.01 -14.62 -12.10
C ASN A 226 -4.04 -15.41 -12.89
N TYR A 227 -3.99 -16.76 -12.86
CA TYR A 227 -5.03 -17.58 -13.48
C TYR A 227 -6.43 -17.27 -12.95
N LYS A 228 -6.59 -17.23 -11.61
CA LYS A 228 -7.86 -16.88 -10.96
C LYS A 228 -8.30 -15.46 -11.34
N PHE A 229 -7.36 -14.51 -11.37
CA PHE A 229 -7.66 -13.14 -11.75
C PHE A 229 -8.15 -13.03 -13.20
N ILE A 230 -7.47 -13.68 -14.14
CA ILE A 230 -7.90 -13.72 -15.56
C ILE A 230 -9.30 -14.32 -15.66
N LYS A 231 -9.57 -15.43 -14.97
CA LYS A 231 -10.91 -16.04 -14.94
C LYS A 231 -11.98 -15.07 -14.45
N LEU A 232 -11.71 -14.34 -13.35
CA LEU A 232 -12.64 -13.34 -12.83
C LEU A 232 -12.91 -12.21 -13.83
N VAL A 233 -11.87 -11.73 -14.51
CA VAL A 233 -12.01 -10.69 -15.55
C VAL A 233 -12.86 -11.18 -16.71
N LEU A 234 -12.66 -12.41 -17.17
CA LEU A 234 -13.45 -13.01 -18.26
C LEU A 234 -14.92 -13.21 -17.86
N VAL A 235 -15.18 -13.70 -16.64
CA VAL A 235 -16.55 -13.86 -16.10
C VAL A 235 -17.26 -12.50 -16.06
N GLU A 236 -16.63 -11.46 -15.50
CA GLU A 236 -17.23 -10.10 -15.47
C GLU A 236 -17.41 -9.52 -16.89
N LYS A 237 -16.49 -9.82 -17.84
CA LYS A 237 -16.59 -9.34 -19.22
C LYS A 237 -17.76 -9.98 -19.97
N LEU A 238 -18.02 -11.26 -19.72
CA LEU A 238 -19.07 -12.04 -20.39
C LEU A 238 -20.44 -11.89 -19.69
N GLY A 239 -20.48 -11.32 -18.50
CA GLY A 239 -21.71 -11.14 -17.73
C GLY A 239 -22.26 -12.46 -17.15
N ILE A 240 -21.39 -13.45 -16.88
CA ILE A 240 -21.75 -14.79 -16.42
C ILE A 240 -21.54 -14.87 -14.89
#